data_7d39d7dbabd1dd9e8360b8cdeb999c12
#
_entry.id   7d39d7dbabd1dd9e8360b8cdeb999c12
#
_cell.length_a   1.000
_cell.length_b   1.000
_cell.length_c   1.000
_cell.angle_alpha   90.00
_cell.angle_beta   90.00
_cell.angle_gamma   90.00
#
_symmetry.space_group_name_H-M   'P 1'
#
loop_
_entity.id
_entity.type
_entity.pdbx_description
1 polymer ?
#
loop_
_entity_poly.entity_id
_entity_poly.type
_entity_poly.pdbx_seq_one_letter_code
_entity_poly.pdbx_strand_id
1 'polypeptide(L)'
;MSLLKEISITEFTNLHIGHASNHDGQTGVTVLYFPQGAKVGCDISGGGPASRETPLTSPVTADNPINAIVLSGGSAYGLAAADGVMNYLESQNIGYNTGAALVPLVCQSCIYDLSYGNPKVRPTAKMGEEACRQAFSGTDTRTGNIGAGTGATVGKLYGMKQSMKSGLGIAAVSAGNFQMAAVVVVNALGDIFNPKNGQKIAGLKTPDRKDFLDSVQELYRFMTPHDQFTGNTTIGAVITNGAFSKA
;
A
#
# COMPACT_ATOMS: atom_id res chain seq x y z
N MET A 1 6.85 -15.20 28.68
CA MET A 1 7.27 -15.32 27.26
C MET A 1 6.24 -14.62 26.41
N SER A 2 6.65 -13.76 25.46
CA SER A 2 5.72 -13.15 24.52
C SER A 2 5.07 -14.25 23.69
N LEU A 3 3.72 -14.28 23.66
CA LEU A 3 2.96 -15.20 22.80
C LEU A 3 3.18 -14.92 21.31
N LEU A 4 3.62 -13.70 20.97
CA LEU A 4 3.90 -13.26 19.62
C LEU A 4 5.39 -13.41 19.30
N LYS A 5 5.68 -14.07 18.18
CA LYS A 5 7.01 -14.22 17.60
C LYS A 5 7.07 -13.46 16.29
N GLU A 6 8.07 -12.62 16.09
CA GLU A 6 8.36 -12.00 14.79
C GLU A 6 8.86 -13.08 13.82
N ILE A 7 8.30 -13.06 12.61
CA ILE A 7 8.61 -14.02 11.53
C ILE A 7 8.90 -13.29 10.23
N SER A 8 9.47 -13.99 9.26
CA SER A 8 9.59 -13.43 7.90
C SER A 8 8.27 -13.47 7.17
N ILE A 9 7.98 -12.43 6.34
CA ILE A 9 6.84 -12.44 5.42
C ILE A 9 6.93 -13.61 4.41
N THR A 10 8.13 -14.13 4.15
CA THR A 10 8.36 -15.28 3.27
C THR A 10 7.85 -16.61 3.84
N GLU A 11 7.45 -16.64 5.11
CA GLU A 11 6.81 -17.83 5.71
C GLU A 11 5.33 -17.99 5.27
N PHE A 12 4.75 -16.96 4.63
CA PHE A 12 3.42 -17.04 4.03
C PHE A 12 3.49 -17.73 2.67
N THR A 13 3.02 -18.98 2.59
CA THR A 13 3.08 -19.80 1.38
C THR A 13 2.12 -19.35 0.28
N ASN A 14 1.06 -18.62 0.63
CA ASN A 14 0.07 -18.09 -0.31
C ASN A 14 0.17 -16.56 -0.46
N LEU A 15 1.38 -16.01 -0.37
CA LEU A 15 1.63 -14.58 -0.61
C LEU A 15 2.97 -14.40 -1.30
N HIS A 16 2.95 -13.75 -2.45
CA HIS A 16 4.15 -13.28 -3.12
C HIS A 16 4.08 -11.77 -3.31
N ILE A 17 5.22 -11.09 -3.22
CA ILE A 17 5.29 -9.63 -3.31
C ILE A 17 6.28 -9.23 -4.40
N GLY A 18 5.87 -8.28 -5.25
CA GLY A 18 6.75 -7.69 -6.25
C GLY A 18 6.57 -6.18 -6.36
N HIS A 19 7.60 -5.50 -6.82
CA HIS A 19 7.66 -4.05 -6.88
C HIS A 19 8.15 -3.55 -8.24
N ALA A 20 7.57 -2.46 -8.71
CA ALA A 20 8.12 -1.65 -9.79
C ALA A 20 8.20 -0.19 -9.32
N SER A 21 9.37 0.44 -9.47
CA SER A 21 9.62 1.81 -9.03
C SER A 21 10.07 2.67 -10.19
N ASN A 22 9.60 3.90 -10.24
CA ASN A 22 10.13 4.95 -11.10
C ASN A 22 10.74 6.04 -10.20
N HIS A 23 12.06 6.03 -10.06
CA HIS A 23 12.78 6.95 -9.17
C HIS A 23 12.86 8.36 -9.76
N ASP A 24 12.81 8.53 -11.09
CA ASP A 24 12.79 9.86 -11.72
C ASP A 24 11.45 10.55 -11.48
N GLY A 25 10.35 9.80 -11.57
CA GLY A 25 9.00 10.28 -11.27
C GLY A 25 8.63 10.23 -9.79
N GLN A 26 9.40 9.55 -8.95
CA GLN A 26 9.13 9.33 -7.52
C GLN A 26 7.76 8.69 -7.28
N THR A 27 7.48 7.59 -7.98
CA THR A 27 6.25 6.82 -7.86
C THR A 27 6.49 5.33 -8.12
N GLY A 28 5.52 4.48 -7.84
CA GLY A 28 5.70 3.04 -8.07
C GLY A 28 4.47 2.20 -7.77
N VAL A 29 4.64 0.89 -7.93
CA VAL A 29 3.62 -0.15 -7.79
C VAL A 29 4.16 -1.29 -6.94
N THR A 30 3.33 -1.78 -6.03
CA THR A 30 3.55 -3.01 -5.26
C THR A 30 2.39 -3.96 -5.52
N VAL A 31 2.68 -5.19 -5.88
CA VAL A 31 1.69 -6.24 -6.09
C VAL A 31 1.83 -7.29 -4.99
N LEU A 32 0.72 -7.60 -4.36
CA LEU A 32 0.55 -8.74 -3.46
C LEU A 32 -0.22 -9.80 -4.26
N TYR A 33 0.45 -10.84 -4.69
CA TYR A 33 -0.13 -11.94 -5.47
C TYR A 33 -0.43 -13.13 -4.56
N PHE A 34 -1.60 -13.70 -4.74
CA PHE A 34 -2.08 -14.88 -3.99
C PHE A 34 -2.23 -16.07 -4.92
N PRO A 35 -1.26 -17.00 -4.98
CA PRO A 35 -1.29 -18.14 -5.90
C PRO A 35 -2.54 -19.02 -5.78
N GLN A 36 -3.09 -19.16 -4.58
CA GLN A 36 -4.30 -19.95 -4.31
C GLN A 36 -5.57 -19.08 -4.21
N GLY A 37 -5.45 -17.78 -4.55
CA GLY A 37 -6.48 -16.79 -4.25
C GLY A 37 -6.57 -16.47 -2.75
N ALA A 38 -7.28 -15.39 -2.41
CA ALA A 38 -7.50 -14.99 -1.03
C ALA A 38 -8.92 -14.47 -0.82
N LYS A 39 -9.54 -14.82 0.30
CA LYS A 39 -10.74 -14.13 0.77
C LYS A 39 -10.35 -12.74 1.26
N VAL A 40 -11.17 -11.75 0.99
CA VAL A 40 -10.84 -10.35 1.27
C VAL A 40 -12.03 -9.60 1.82
N GLY A 41 -11.79 -8.79 2.84
CA GLY A 41 -12.65 -7.71 3.31
C GLY A 41 -11.90 -6.39 3.17
N CYS A 42 -12.60 -5.27 3.08
CA CYS A 42 -12.00 -3.95 2.92
C CYS A 42 -12.69 -2.92 3.80
N ASP A 43 -11.90 -2.08 4.44
CA ASP A 43 -12.36 -0.84 5.04
C ASP A 43 -11.86 0.35 4.21
N ILE A 44 -12.75 1.30 3.93
CA ILE A 44 -12.45 2.52 3.19
C ILE A 44 -12.86 3.71 4.05
N SER A 45 -11.88 4.29 4.72
CA SER A 45 -12.05 5.49 5.53
C SER A 45 -11.46 6.70 4.82
N GLY A 46 -12.09 7.85 4.95
CA GLY A 46 -11.63 9.12 4.35
C GLY A 46 -12.42 9.54 3.11
N GLY A 47 -12.25 10.81 2.73
CA GLY A 47 -13.11 11.50 1.75
C GLY A 47 -12.73 11.36 0.29
N GLY A 48 -11.54 10.80 -0.04
CA GLY A 48 -11.04 10.75 -1.42
C GLY A 48 -10.33 9.43 -1.77
N PRO A 49 -11.01 8.26 -1.63
CA PRO A 49 -10.38 6.99 -1.93
C PRO A 49 -10.17 6.83 -3.45
N ALA A 50 -8.92 6.60 -3.85
CA ALA A 50 -8.59 6.14 -5.20
C ALA A 50 -8.48 4.61 -5.15
N SER A 51 -9.53 3.89 -5.57
CA SER A 51 -9.60 2.44 -5.47
C SER A 51 -10.29 1.81 -6.69
N ARG A 52 -10.02 0.52 -6.91
CA ARG A 52 -10.59 -0.30 -7.99
C ARG A 52 -11.04 -1.65 -7.43
N GLU A 53 -12.20 -2.14 -7.90
CA GLU A 53 -12.79 -3.45 -7.60
C GLU A 53 -13.02 -3.70 -6.09
N THR A 54 -13.08 -2.64 -5.27
CA THR A 54 -13.41 -2.77 -3.85
C THR A 54 -14.81 -3.33 -3.58
N PRO A 55 -15.84 -3.18 -4.44
CA PRO A 55 -17.12 -3.87 -4.26
C PRO A 55 -17.00 -5.40 -4.19
N LEU A 56 -15.97 -6.02 -4.79
CA LEU A 56 -15.72 -7.46 -4.67
C LEU A 56 -15.46 -7.90 -3.22
N THR A 57 -15.03 -6.98 -2.36
CA THR A 57 -14.69 -7.26 -0.96
C THR A 57 -15.91 -7.26 -0.03
N SER A 58 -17.07 -6.79 -0.51
CA SER A 58 -18.28 -6.70 0.27
C SER A 58 -18.81 -8.10 0.68
N PRO A 59 -19.27 -8.27 1.92
CA PRO A 59 -19.80 -9.56 2.39
C PRO A 59 -21.07 -10.01 1.65
N VAL A 60 -21.77 -9.10 0.98
CA VAL A 60 -22.99 -9.42 0.21
C VAL A 60 -22.73 -9.76 -1.26
N THR A 61 -21.49 -9.73 -1.71
CA THR A 61 -21.10 -10.16 -3.07
C THR A 61 -20.68 -11.62 -3.08
N ALA A 62 -20.54 -12.21 -4.29
CA ALA A 62 -20.09 -13.58 -4.45
C ALA A 62 -18.74 -13.83 -3.74
N ASP A 63 -18.60 -14.98 -3.08
CA ASP A 63 -17.41 -15.36 -2.32
C ASP A 63 -16.29 -15.89 -3.23
N ASN A 64 -15.95 -15.12 -4.27
CA ASN A 64 -14.84 -15.43 -5.16
C ASN A 64 -13.53 -14.95 -4.54
N PRO A 65 -12.50 -15.80 -4.47
CA PRO A 65 -11.18 -15.37 -4.00
C PRO A 65 -10.54 -14.42 -5.00
N ILE A 66 -9.94 -13.33 -4.50
CA ILE A 66 -9.14 -12.42 -5.33
C ILE A 66 -7.78 -13.03 -5.65
N ASN A 67 -7.20 -12.63 -6.79
CA ASN A 67 -5.89 -13.08 -7.24
C ASN A 67 -4.76 -12.15 -6.78
N ALA A 68 -5.02 -10.85 -6.69
CA ALA A 68 -4.02 -9.88 -6.26
C ALA A 68 -4.62 -8.63 -5.61
N ILE A 69 -3.79 -7.99 -4.76
CA ILE A 69 -3.97 -6.61 -4.32
C ILE A 69 -2.84 -5.76 -4.92
N VAL A 70 -3.19 -4.62 -5.48
CA VAL A 70 -2.23 -3.64 -6.01
C VAL A 70 -2.24 -2.40 -5.14
N LEU A 71 -1.07 -2.02 -4.64
CA LEU A 71 -0.83 -0.75 -3.99
C LEU A 71 -0.01 0.11 -4.96
N SER A 72 -0.36 1.38 -5.16
CA SER A 72 0.40 2.23 -6.08
C SER A 72 0.43 3.70 -5.66
N GLY A 73 1.35 4.45 -6.25
CA GLY A 73 1.29 5.91 -6.28
C GLY A 73 0.35 6.44 -7.36
N GLY A 74 0.47 7.71 -7.70
CA GLY A 74 -0.21 8.35 -8.83
C GLY A 74 -1.65 8.79 -8.57
N SER A 75 -2.17 8.68 -7.34
CA SER A 75 -3.58 8.95 -7.07
C SER A 75 -4.50 8.13 -8.01
N ALA A 76 -5.63 8.64 -8.42
CA ALA A 76 -6.54 7.94 -9.34
C ALA A 76 -5.90 7.54 -10.68
N TYR A 77 -4.88 8.26 -11.16
CA TYR A 77 -4.14 7.85 -12.37
C TYR A 77 -3.39 6.54 -12.18
N GLY A 78 -2.95 6.24 -10.95
CA GLY A 78 -2.25 5.00 -10.63
C GLY A 78 -3.10 3.75 -10.78
N LEU A 79 -4.43 3.88 -10.85
CA LEU A 79 -5.36 2.77 -11.09
C LEU A 79 -5.10 2.02 -12.40
N ALA A 80 -4.41 2.64 -13.36
CA ALA A 80 -3.94 1.99 -14.58
C ALA A 80 -2.99 0.79 -14.33
N ALA A 81 -2.35 0.73 -13.17
CA ALA A 81 -1.42 -0.37 -12.85
C ALA A 81 -2.13 -1.73 -12.80
N ALA A 82 -3.36 -1.79 -12.31
CA ALA A 82 -4.11 -3.04 -12.23
C ALA A 82 -4.41 -3.66 -13.62
N ASP A 83 -4.50 -2.86 -14.69
CA ASP A 83 -4.70 -3.39 -16.04
C ASP A 83 -3.51 -4.29 -16.44
N GLY A 84 -2.28 -3.88 -16.12
CA GLY A 84 -1.09 -4.68 -16.41
C GLY A 84 -1.02 -5.95 -15.55
N VAL A 85 -1.45 -5.87 -14.28
CA VAL A 85 -1.54 -7.03 -13.39
C VAL A 85 -2.57 -8.03 -13.94
N MET A 86 -3.75 -7.57 -14.34
CA MET A 86 -4.79 -8.43 -14.91
C MET A 86 -4.31 -9.10 -16.20
N ASN A 87 -3.73 -8.34 -17.13
CA ASN A 87 -3.21 -8.87 -18.39
C ASN A 87 -2.12 -9.93 -18.15
N TYR A 88 -1.24 -9.70 -17.19
CA TYR A 88 -0.19 -10.66 -16.85
C TYR A 88 -0.78 -11.93 -16.24
N LEU A 89 -1.69 -11.84 -15.28
CA LEU A 89 -2.34 -12.98 -14.64
C LEU A 89 -3.14 -13.82 -15.67
N GLU A 90 -3.90 -13.17 -16.55
CA GLU A 90 -4.62 -13.85 -17.63
C GLU A 90 -3.65 -14.62 -18.54
N SER A 91 -2.51 -14.02 -18.91
CA SER A 91 -1.47 -14.69 -19.72
C SER A 91 -0.86 -15.93 -19.03
N GLN A 92 -0.96 -15.99 -17.69
CA GLN A 92 -0.54 -17.14 -16.90
C GLN A 92 -1.71 -18.12 -16.62
N ASN A 93 -2.85 -17.96 -17.28
CA ASN A 93 -4.07 -18.75 -17.09
C ASN A 93 -4.65 -18.63 -15.67
N ILE A 94 -4.56 -17.44 -15.05
CA ILE A 94 -5.09 -17.15 -13.72
C ILE A 94 -6.24 -16.15 -13.82
N GLY A 95 -7.36 -16.48 -13.21
CA GLY A 95 -8.55 -15.63 -13.16
C GLY A 95 -9.81 -16.45 -12.93
N TYR A 96 -10.90 -15.74 -12.69
CA TYR A 96 -12.24 -16.33 -12.61
C TYR A 96 -12.70 -16.77 -14.00
N ASN A 97 -13.05 -18.05 -14.14
CA ASN A 97 -13.49 -18.60 -15.43
C ASN A 97 -14.95 -18.22 -15.70
N THR A 98 -15.17 -17.38 -16.70
CA THR A 98 -16.52 -16.98 -17.16
C THR A 98 -17.09 -17.89 -18.24
N GLY A 99 -16.32 -18.88 -18.71
CA GLY A 99 -16.64 -19.70 -19.88
C GLY A 99 -16.21 -19.07 -21.22
N ALA A 100 -16.08 -17.76 -21.29
CA ALA A 100 -15.59 -17.02 -22.45
C ALA A 100 -14.12 -16.57 -22.30
N ALA A 101 -13.73 -16.20 -21.08
CA ALA A 101 -12.38 -15.73 -20.74
C ALA A 101 -12.09 -15.98 -19.26
N LEU A 102 -10.81 -15.95 -18.92
CA LEU A 102 -10.37 -15.83 -17.52
C LEU A 102 -10.32 -14.37 -17.14
N VAL A 103 -10.96 -14.01 -16.03
CA VAL A 103 -10.99 -12.63 -15.52
C VAL A 103 -10.26 -12.60 -14.17
N PRO A 104 -9.01 -12.12 -14.11
CA PRO A 104 -8.31 -11.97 -12.83
C PRO A 104 -9.03 -11.00 -11.90
N LEU A 105 -9.28 -11.40 -10.66
CA LEU A 105 -9.91 -10.55 -9.65
C LEU A 105 -8.82 -9.78 -8.91
N VAL A 106 -8.70 -8.49 -9.20
CA VAL A 106 -7.60 -7.62 -8.74
C VAL A 106 -8.18 -6.38 -8.10
N CYS A 107 -7.98 -6.25 -6.78
CA CYS A 107 -8.31 -5.03 -6.04
C CYS A 107 -7.13 -4.07 -6.02
N GLN A 108 -7.38 -2.77 -6.05
CA GLN A 108 -6.30 -1.77 -6.02
C GLN A 108 -6.67 -0.57 -5.14
N SER A 109 -5.64 0.01 -4.51
CA SER A 109 -5.69 1.33 -3.88
C SER A 109 -4.43 2.15 -4.16
N CYS A 110 -4.56 3.49 -4.16
CA CYS A 110 -3.47 4.40 -4.51
C CYS A 110 -3.22 5.43 -3.42
N ILE A 111 -1.94 5.77 -3.19
CA ILE A 111 -1.57 6.98 -2.44
C ILE A 111 -1.54 8.20 -3.36
N TYR A 112 -1.71 9.39 -2.79
CA TYR A 112 -1.47 10.66 -3.47
C TYR A 112 -0.01 11.07 -3.28
N ASP A 113 0.83 10.82 -4.28
CA ASP A 113 2.26 11.19 -4.31
C ASP A 113 2.61 12.24 -5.38
N LEU A 114 1.62 12.76 -6.11
CA LEU A 114 1.80 13.68 -7.24
C LEU A 114 2.50 14.99 -6.86
N SER A 115 2.48 15.38 -5.59
CA SER A 115 3.14 16.60 -5.10
C SER A 115 4.62 16.39 -4.74
N TYR A 116 5.14 15.15 -4.76
CA TYR A 116 6.50 14.87 -4.32
C TYR A 116 7.50 14.81 -5.49
N GLY A 117 7.18 14.12 -6.54
CA GLY A 117 8.05 13.96 -7.71
C GLY A 117 7.56 14.74 -8.93
N ASN A 118 7.61 14.09 -10.07
CA ASN A 118 7.06 14.64 -11.30
C ASN A 118 5.59 14.20 -11.47
N PRO A 119 4.61 15.10 -11.33
CA PRO A 119 3.19 14.73 -11.40
C PRO A 119 2.73 14.21 -12.77
N LYS A 120 3.56 14.34 -13.81
CA LYS A 120 3.29 13.78 -15.15
C LYS A 120 3.78 12.34 -15.30
N VAL A 121 4.66 11.87 -14.42
CA VAL A 121 5.11 10.48 -14.35
C VAL A 121 4.25 9.74 -13.34
N ARG A 122 3.53 8.73 -13.79
CA ARG A 122 2.51 8.02 -13.00
C ARG A 122 2.64 6.52 -13.21
N PRO A 123 2.19 5.70 -12.26
CA PRO A 123 2.11 4.26 -12.46
C PRO A 123 1.32 3.90 -13.72
N THR A 124 1.85 2.99 -14.51
CA THR A 124 1.27 2.53 -15.79
C THR A 124 0.95 1.04 -15.71
N ALA A 125 0.17 0.54 -16.68
CA ALA A 125 -0.08 -0.89 -16.85
C ALA A 125 1.25 -1.67 -16.95
N LYS A 126 2.25 -1.15 -17.67
CA LYS A 126 3.58 -1.78 -17.78
C LYS A 126 4.27 -1.95 -16.42
N MET A 127 4.17 -0.94 -15.54
CA MET A 127 4.72 -1.05 -14.17
C MET A 127 3.94 -2.07 -13.34
N GLY A 128 2.63 -2.16 -13.50
CA GLY A 128 1.81 -3.20 -12.88
C GLY A 128 2.19 -4.60 -13.32
N GLU A 129 2.38 -4.79 -14.63
CA GLU A 129 2.86 -6.06 -15.21
C GLU A 129 4.24 -6.44 -14.65
N GLU A 130 5.18 -5.50 -14.62
CA GLU A 130 6.53 -5.72 -14.10
C GLU A 130 6.52 -6.14 -12.63
N ALA A 131 5.77 -5.44 -11.78
CA ALA A 131 5.62 -5.78 -10.36
C ALA A 131 4.96 -7.16 -10.19
N CYS A 132 3.95 -7.49 -11.00
CA CYS A 132 3.31 -8.80 -10.98
C CYS A 132 4.27 -9.92 -11.40
N ARG A 133 5.06 -9.70 -12.44
CA ARG A 133 6.09 -10.65 -12.91
C ARG A 133 7.15 -10.92 -11.84
N GLN A 134 7.56 -9.89 -11.08
CA GLN A 134 8.47 -10.06 -9.95
C GLN A 134 7.82 -10.88 -8.83
N ALA A 135 6.54 -10.61 -8.48
CA ALA A 135 5.81 -11.40 -7.50
C ALA A 135 5.70 -12.88 -7.92
N PHE A 136 5.57 -13.17 -9.21
CA PHE A 136 5.58 -14.54 -9.72
C PHE A 136 6.92 -15.26 -9.49
N SER A 137 8.03 -14.54 -9.49
CA SER A 137 9.37 -15.08 -9.24
C SER A 137 9.65 -15.33 -7.76
N GLY A 138 8.80 -14.83 -6.85
CA GLY A 138 8.94 -14.98 -5.41
C GLY A 138 8.54 -13.72 -4.65
N THR A 139 8.94 -13.65 -3.38
CA THR A 139 8.60 -12.52 -2.50
C THR A 139 9.78 -11.58 -2.34
N ASP A 140 9.62 -10.34 -2.80
CA ASP A 140 10.56 -9.26 -2.52
C ASP A 140 10.24 -8.66 -1.13
N THR A 141 11.16 -8.76 -0.20
CA THR A 141 11.01 -8.32 1.19
C THR A 141 11.52 -6.90 1.46
N ARG A 142 11.99 -6.20 0.43
CA ARG A 142 12.50 -4.83 0.57
C ARG A 142 11.41 -3.87 1.05
N THR A 143 11.81 -2.89 1.84
CA THR A 143 10.94 -1.85 2.42
C THR A 143 11.48 -0.46 2.13
N GLY A 144 10.74 0.58 2.53
CA GLY A 144 11.14 1.97 2.35
C GLY A 144 10.73 2.53 0.99
N ASN A 145 11.67 3.16 0.29
CA ASN A 145 11.43 3.86 -0.98
C ASN A 145 11.39 2.91 -2.18
N ILE A 146 10.51 1.93 -2.13
CA ILE A 146 10.33 0.92 -3.18
C ILE A 146 8.86 0.73 -3.50
N GLY A 147 8.58 0.34 -4.74
CA GLY A 147 7.21 0.08 -5.19
C GLY A 147 6.29 1.27 -4.91
N ALA A 148 5.12 1.01 -4.39
CA ALA A 148 4.15 2.04 -4.00
C ALA A 148 4.69 3.03 -2.94
N GLY A 149 5.73 2.66 -2.17
CA GLY A 149 6.37 3.52 -1.18
C GLY A 149 7.31 4.57 -1.78
N THR A 150 7.64 4.48 -3.08
CA THR A 150 8.64 5.35 -3.72
C THR A 150 8.31 6.84 -3.61
N GLY A 151 7.03 7.23 -3.70
CA GLY A 151 6.59 8.63 -3.58
C GLY A 151 6.05 9.04 -2.21
N ALA A 152 5.99 8.10 -1.25
CA ALA A 152 5.36 8.33 0.04
C ALA A 152 6.12 9.35 0.91
N THR A 153 5.38 10.21 1.62
CA THR A 153 5.89 11.26 2.52
C THR A 153 5.03 11.39 3.76
N VAL A 154 5.61 11.92 4.85
CA VAL A 154 4.92 12.19 6.13
C VAL A 154 5.26 13.59 6.65
N GLY A 155 4.54 14.07 7.67
CA GLY A 155 4.80 15.37 8.29
C GLY A 155 4.48 16.54 7.36
N LYS A 156 3.33 16.53 6.69
CA LYS A 156 2.99 17.45 5.59
C LYS A 156 2.21 18.69 6.02
N LEU A 157 2.05 18.94 7.33
CA LEU A 157 1.22 20.01 7.86
C LEU A 157 1.59 21.39 7.29
N TYR A 158 2.87 21.65 7.08
CA TYR A 158 3.39 22.88 6.47
C TYR A 158 3.84 22.68 5.01
N GLY A 159 3.25 21.68 4.33
CA GLY A 159 3.52 21.36 2.92
C GLY A 159 4.80 20.55 2.72
N MET A 160 5.12 20.34 1.44
CA MET A 160 6.19 19.41 1.04
C MET A 160 7.60 19.83 1.46
N LYS A 161 7.85 21.13 1.63
CA LYS A 161 9.19 21.63 2.02
C LYS A 161 9.64 21.17 3.40
N GLN A 162 8.69 20.97 4.31
CA GLN A 162 8.95 20.51 5.68
C GLN A 162 8.59 19.03 5.90
N SER A 163 8.08 18.36 4.86
CA SER A 163 7.78 16.92 4.92
C SER A 163 9.06 16.09 4.93
N MET A 164 8.91 14.82 5.29
CA MET A 164 9.96 13.82 5.27
C MET A 164 9.57 12.63 4.40
N LYS A 165 10.54 11.96 3.78
CA LYS A 165 10.31 10.70 3.08
C LYS A 165 9.79 9.65 4.06
N SER A 166 8.86 8.89 3.54
CA SER A 166 8.31 7.69 4.16
C SER A 166 8.48 6.51 3.20
N GLY A 167 7.61 5.54 3.24
CA GLY A 167 7.75 4.40 2.34
C GLY A 167 6.75 3.28 2.59
N LEU A 168 7.11 2.13 2.08
CA LEU A 168 6.44 0.84 2.29
C LEU A 168 7.06 0.15 3.50
N GLY A 169 6.22 -0.34 4.41
CA GLY A 169 6.61 -1.17 5.54
C GLY A 169 6.03 -2.57 5.44
N ILE A 170 6.79 -3.55 5.93
CA ILE A 170 6.37 -4.95 6.04
C ILE A 170 6.66 -5.41 7.46
N ALA A 171 5.70 -6.07 8.10
CA ALA A 171 5.87 -6.73 9.39
C ALA A 171 5.07 -8.02 9.40
N ALA A 172 5.61 -9.06 10.05
CA ALA A 172 4.91 -10.33 10.20
C ALA A 172 5.17 -10.94 11.58
N VAL A 173 4.16 -11.56 12.14
CA VAL A 173 4.19 -12.21 13.47
C VAL A 173 3.45 -13.54 13.44
N SER A 174 3.78 -14.41 14.37
CA SER A 174 3.03 -15.65 14.62
C SER A 174 2.66 -15.81 16.10
N ALA A 175 1.54 -16.47 16.34
CA ALA A 175 1.08 -16.95 17.64
C ALA A 175 0.74 -18.43 17.50
N GLY A 176 1.67 -19.31 17.81
CA GLY A 176 1.56 -20.73 17.45
C GLY A 176 1.50 -20.89 15.93
N ASN A 177 0.47 -21.58 15.43
CA ASN A 177 0.25 -21.78 14.00
C ASN A 177 -0.48 -20.61 13.30
N PHE A 178 -1.00 -19.66 14.07
CA PHE A 178 -1.63 -18.47 13.52
C PHE A 178 -0.57 -17.45 13.10
N GLN A 179 -0.63 -17.00 11.86
CA GLN A 179 0.29 -16.01 11.29
C GLN A 179 -0.50 -14.77 10.85
N MET A 180 0.10 -13.61 11.05
CA MET A 180 -0.42 -12.32 10.58
C MET A 180 0.72 -11.48 10.03
N ALA A 181 0.50 -10.86 8.89
CA ALA A 181 1.43 -9.89 8.29
C ALA A 181 0.71 -8.62 7.91
N ALA A 182 1.45 -7.53 7.85
CA ALA A 182 0.98 -6.25 7.33
C ALA A 182 1.97 -5.72 6.28
N VAL A 183 1.43 -5.27 5.15
CA VAL A 183 2.16 -4.54 4.10
C VAL A 183 1.47 -3.19 3.95
N VAL A 184 2.16 -2.11 4.30
CA VAL A 184 1.54 -0.79 4.42
C VAL A 184 2.39 0.27 3.73
N VAL A 185 1.75 1.15 2.97
CA VAL A 185 2.37 2.36 2.41
C VAL A 185 1.89 3.56 3.21
N VAL A 186 2.82 4.23 3.88
CA VAL A 186 2.52 5.34 4.78
C VAL A 186 2.79 6.67 4.08
N ASN A 187 1.72 7.37 3.70
CA ASN A 187 1.76 8.71 3.08
C ASN A 187 0.93 9.70 3.91
N ALA A 188 1.13 9.71 5.23
CA ALA A 188 0.30 10.40 6.20
C ALA A 188 0.57 11.90 6.29
N LEU A 189 -0.40 12.65 6.84
CA LEU A 189 -0.22 14.06 7.21
C LEU A 189 0.72 14.21 8.40
N GLY A 190 0.55 13.34 9.40
CA GLY A 190 1.20 13.42 10.71
C GLY A 190 2.57 12.77 10.77
N ASP A 191 2.99 12.46 11.97
CA ASP A 191 4.31 11.94 12.33
C ASP A 191 4.28 10.42 12.56
N ILE A 192 5.43 9.79 12.48
CA ILE A 192 5.63 8.36 12.71
C ILE A 192 6.49 8.17 13.96
N PHE A 193 6.02 7.31 14.84
CA PHE A 193 6.67 7.01 16.10
C PHE A 193 7.05 5.52 16.20
N ASN A 194 8.17 5.25 16.82
CA ASN A 194 8.55 3.89 17.19
C ASN A 194 7.61 3.40 18.32
N PRO A 195 6.82 2.34 18.10
CA PRO A 195 5.86 1.88 19.10
C PRO A 195 6.51 1.29 20.37
N LYS A 196 7.79 0.92 20.31
CA LYS A 196 8.50 0.33 21.46
C LYS A 196 8.96 1.39 22.47
N ASN A 197 9.28 2.59 22.04
CA ASN A 197 9.87 3.64 22.91
C ASN A 197 9.25 5.03 22.74
N GLY A 198 8.25 5.19 21.85
CA GLY A 198 7.60 6.47 21.59
C GLY A 198 8.47 7.51 20.86
N GLN A 199 9.68 7.15 20.42
CA GLN A 199 10.56 8.08 19.72
C GLN A 199 10.02 8.39 18.32
N LYS A 200 9.96 9.67 17.94
CA LYS A 200 9.64 10.09 16.58
C LYS A 200 10.75 9.68 15.62
N ILE A 201 10.40 8.93 14.57
CA ILE A 201 11.34 8.43 13.56
C ILE A 201 11.20 9.14 12.21
N ALA A 202 10.01 9.68 11.92
CA ALA A 202 9.77 10.48 10.73
C ALA A 202 8.60 11.45 11.00
N GLY A 203 8.55 12.59 10.30
CA GLY A 203 7.46 13.53 10.47
C GLY A 203 7.81 14.96 10.06
N LEU A 204 7.07 15.89 10.62
CA LEU A 204 7.20 17.32 10.34
C LEU A 204 8.56 17.85 10.77
N LYS A 205 9.27 18.47 9.83
CA LYS A 205 10.58 19.09 10.06
C LYS A 205 10.45 20.59 10.35
N THR A 206 11.43 21.12 11.11
CA THR A 206 11.67 22.56 11.21
C THR A 206 11.96 23.19 9.84
N PRO A 207 11.80 24.51 9.63
CA PRO A 207 12.10 25.16 8.35
C PRO A 207 13.52 24.93 7.85
N ASP A 208 14.52 24.81 8.75
CA ASP A 208 15.91 24.49 8.45
C ASP A 208 16.17 22.97 8.31
N ARG A 209 15.13 22.14 8.53
CA ARG A 209 15.12 20.69 8.43
C ARG A 209 16.04 19.94 9.41
N LYS A 210 16.59 20.61 10.41
CA LYS A 210 17.50 19.96 11.38
C LYS A 210 16.75 19.13 12.41
N ASP A 211 15.62 19.66 12.91
CA ASP A 211 14.86 19.07 14.00
C ASP A 211 13.45 18.67 13.57
N PHE A 212 12.73 17.99 14.46
CA PHE A 212 11.32 17.69 14.31
C PHE A 212 10.45 18.74 15.02
N LEU A 213 9.36 19.14 14.38
CA LEU A 213 8.20 19.72 15.04
C LEU A 213 7.21 18.62 15.40
N ASP A 214 6.30 18.90 16.33
CA ASP A 214 5.21 18.00 16.67
C ASP A 214 3.97 18.40 15.87
N SER A 215 3.57 17.55 14.93
CA SER A 215 2.43 17.82 14.03
C SER A 215 1.14 18.09 14.80
N VAL A 216 0.91 17.43 15.95
CA VAL A 216 -0.30 17.61 16.74
C VAL A 216 -0.27 18.97 17.46
N GLN A 217 0.86 19.32 18.06
CA GLN A 217 1.03 20.61 18.72
C GLN A 217 0.95 21.77 17.73
N GLU A 218 1.55 21.60 16.55
CA GLU A 218 1.46 22.60 15.48
C GLU A 218 0.03 22.75 14.97
N LEU A 219 -0.74 21.64 14.85
CA LEU A 219 -2.15 21.68 14.45
C LEU A 219 -3.00 22.50 15.43
N TYR A 220 -2.76 22.42 16.74
CA TYR A 220 -3.46 23.23 17.74
C TYR A 220 -3.15 24.73 17.64
N ARG A 221 -2.08 25.12 16.98
CA ARG A 221 -1.74 26.55 16.75
C ARG A 221 -2.52 27.16 15.60
N PHE A 222 -3.12 26.33 14.73
CA PHE A 222 -4.01 26.83 13.69
C PHE A 222 -5.35 27.24 14.28
N MET A 223 -5.56 28.56 14.46
CA MET A 223 -6.81 29.14 14.95
C MET A 223 -7.89 29.23 13.86
N THR A 224 -7.55 29.00 12.61
CA THR A 224 -8.46 29.02 11.46
C THR A 224 -8.31 27.74 10.64
N PRO A 225 -9.40 27.23 10.04
CA PRO A 225 -9.31 26.08 9.13
C PRO A 225 -8.33 26.38 8.00
N HIS A 226 -7.34 25.54 7.83
CA HIS A 226 -6.37 25.62 6.73
C HIS A 226 -6.95 24.86 5.56
N ASP A 227 -7.41 25.59 4.55
CA ASP A 227 -8.01 25.03 3.33
C ASP A 227 -6.92 24.63 2.31
N GLN A 228 -5.83 24.01 2.79
CA GLN A 228 -4.79 23.48 1.92
C GLN A 228 -4.98 21.97 1.71
N PHE A 229 -5.16 21.57 0.46
CA PHE A 229 -5.12 20.17 0.09
C PHE A 229 -3.72 19.59 0.37
N THR A 230 -3.62 18.76 1.38
CA THR A 230 -2.34 18.17 1.84
C THR A 230 -2.08 16.78 1.29
N GLY A 231 -3.05 16.16 0.59
CA GLY A 231 -2.91 14.83 -0.03
C GLY A 231 -2.32 13.81 0.94
N ASN A 232 -3.11 13.35 1.91
CA ASN A 232 -2.68 12.32 2.85
C ASN A 232 -3.41 11.00 2.59
N THR A 233 -2.70 9.91 2.71
CA THR A 233 -3.22 8.56 2.51
C THR A 233 -2.38 7.55 3.27
N THR A 234 -3.02 6.49 3.74
CA THR A 234 -2.35 5.28 4.18
C THR A 234 -3.12 4.12 3.58
N ILE A 235 -2.46 3.30 2.82
CA ILE A 235 -3.04 2.12 2.18
C ILE A 235 -2.24 0.88 2.56
N GLY A 236 -2.89 -0.27 2.62
CA GLY A 236 -2.19 -1.50 2.97
C GLY A 236 -3.09 -2.71 2.96
N ALA A 237 -2.49 -3.83 3.28
CA ALA A 237 -3.18 -5.10 3.48
C ALA A 237 -2.68 -5.76 4.76
N VAL A 238 -3.61 -6.31 5.52
CA VAL A 238 -3.32 -7.26 6.60
C VAL A 238 -3.63 -8.65 6.07
N ILE A 239 -2.65 -9.53 6.14
CA ILE A 239 -2.71 -10.88 5.59
C ILE A 239 -2.64 -11.87 6.75
N THR A 240 -3.42 -12.94 6.70
CA THR A 240 -3.41 -13.99 7.71
C THR A 240 -3.63 -15.36 7.07
N ASN A 241 -3.14 -16.40 7.73
CA ASN A 241 -3.47 -17.79 7.40
C ASN A 241 -4.74 -18.30 8.12
N GLY A 242 -5.44 -17.43 8.87
CA GLY A 242 -6.71 -17.76 9.52
C GLY A 242 -7.84 -17.97 8.50
N ALA A 243 -8.71 -18.93 8.75
CA ALA A 243 -9.87 -19.19 7.93
C ALA A 243 -11.04 -18.26 8.32
N PHE A 244 -11.01 -17.03 7.82
CA PHE A 244 -12.09 -16.06 8.00
C PHE A 244 -13.11 -16.11 6.86
N SER A 245 -14.35 -15.73 7.16
CA SER A 245 -15.34 -15.39 6.13
C SER A 245 -15.18 -13.94 5.67
N LYS A 246 -15.94 -13.53 4.65
CA LYS A 246 -16.02 -12.10 4.23
C LYS A 246 -16.86 -11.25 5.20
N ALA A 247 -17.68 -11.89 6.03
CA ALA A 247 -18.55 -11.26 7.00
C ALA A 247 -17.99 -11.36 8.41
#